data_2eb65a41c5f48def2400e71af1b4fc72
#
_entry.id   2eb65a41c5f48def2400e71af1b4fc72
#
_cell.length_a   1.000
_cell.length_b   1.000
_cell.length_c   1.000
_cell.angle_alpha   90.00
_cell.angle_beta   90.00
_cell.angle_gamma   90.00
#
_symmetry.space_group_name_H-M   'P 1'
#
loop_
_entity.id
_entity.type
_entity.pdbx_description
1 polymer ?
#
loop_
_entity_poly.entity_id
_entity_poly.type
_entity_poly.pdbx_seq_one_letter_code
_entity_poly.pdbx_strand_id
1 'polypeptide(L)'
;INMNNLKKVGLTALAGALATVSANAADLSVTGSASINFYGEEGKDSGNGWTMADVITFSASQELDNGFVVSVKHTLDDNTVDGRSMTIDMGDNGVFTFAGIDGSSVLGAKDDTTPTVGEEAWDDVTDATGALGGASTNDMMNYSNSSLIDGLTLAVAYVPSELTTEEESSFDYGAEYTTDGGLTVGVAMGENNADADATIDGSILYGKMVVGDAFTIGATISEHDSETANADVDFQAYGVSFAASEELSLSLNVSSHDYEDADKQDQDALGISVA
;
A
#
# COMPACT_ATOMS: atom_id res chain seq x y z
N ILE A 1 53.01 -9.58 -4.14
CA ILE A 1 52.08 -8.41 -4.16
C ILE A 1 51.39 -8.37 -2.82
N ASN A 2 51.58 -7.29 -2.09
CA ASN A 2 51.09 -7.16 -0.73
C ASN A 2 49.55 -6.92 -0.76
N MET A 3 48.75 -7.81 -0.19
CA MET A 3 47.27 -7.75 -0.19
C MET A 3 46.71 -6.44 0.36
N ASN A 4 47.46 -5.75 1.22
CA ASN A 4 47.06 -4.43 1.72
C ASN A 4 47.04 -3.33 0.64
N ASN A 5 47.86 -3.45 -0.39
CA ASN A 5 47.93 -2.50 -1.49
C ASN A 5 46.78 -2.74 -2.49
N LEU A 6 46.36 -3.99 -2.70
CA LEU A 6 45.19 -4.33 -3.52
C LEU A 6 43.89 -3.83 -2.90
N LYS A 7 43.74 -3.94 -1.57
CA LYS A 7 42.57 -3.40 -0.86
C LYS A 7 42.50 -1.86 -0.95
N LYS A 8 43.63 -1.18 -0.84
CA LYS A 8 43.71 0.28 -0.97
C LYS A 8 43.38 0.75 -2.40
N VAL A 9 43.88 0.05 -3.42
CA VAL A 9 43.60 0.37 -4.83
C VAL A 9 42.13 0.11 -5.15
N GLY A 10 41.54 -0.98 -4.66
CA GLY A 10 40.11 -1.26 -4.83
C GLY A 10 39.22 -0.21 -4.18
N LEU A 11 39.53 0.22 -2.97
CA LEU A 11 38.78 1.25 -2.26
C LEU A 11 38.90 2.61 -2.94
N THR A 12 40.07 2.97 -3.43
CA THR A 12 40.31 4.24 -4.13
C THR A 12 39.67 4.25 -5.50
N ALA A 13 39.62 3.12 -6.22
CA ALA A 13 38.94 2.99 -7.49
C ALA A 13 37.40 3.11 -7.33
N LEU A 14 36.83 2.51 -6.27
CA LEU A 14 35.43 2.62 -5.94
C LEU A 14 35.06 4.05 -5.52
N ALA A 15 35.86 4.69 -4.68
CA ALA A 15 35.68 6.08 -4.29
C ALA A 15 35.82 7.04 -5.49
N GLY A 16 36.78 6.77 -6.40
CA GLY A 16 36.95 7.53 -7.64
C GLY A 16 35.79 7.35 -8.62
N ALA A 17 35.24 6.14 -8.74
CA ALA A 17 34.05 5.88 -9.55
C ALA A 17 32.81 6.60 -9.01
N LEU A 18 32.61 6.60 -7.69
CA LEU A 18 31.53 7.37 -7.04
C LEU A 18 31.69 8.89 -7.22
N ALA A 19 32.92 9.41 -7.19
CA ALA A 19 33.19 10.84 -7.35
C ALA A 19 33.01 11.34 -8.80
N THR A 20 33.18 10.48 -9.81
CA THR A 20 33.04 10.86 -11.23
C THR A 20 31.57 10.84 -11.71
N VAL A 21 30.65 10.23 -10.98
CA VAL A 21 29.21 10.22 -11.29
C VAL A 21 28.50 11.45 -10.71
N SER A 22 29.16 12.28 -9.92
CA SER A 22 28.54 13.38 -9.18
C SER A 22 28.15 14.62 -10.00
N ALA A 23 28.47 14.68 -11.28
CA ALA A 23 28.08 15.83 -12.11
C ALA A 23 26.65 15.76 -12.69
N ASN A 24 26.03 14.55 -12.69
CA ASN A 24 24.63 14.29 -13.06
C ASN A 24 24.11 13.06 -12.28
N ALA A 25 24.61 12.82 -11.08
CA ALA A 25 24.14 11.70 -10.26
C ALA A 25 22.83 12.09 -9.61
N ALA A 26 21.85 11.22 -9.74
CA ALA A 26 20.64 11.26 -8.91
C ALA A 26 21.05 11.30 -7.42
N ASP A 27 20.32 12.07 -6.62
CA ASP A 27 20.52 12.08 -5.17
C ASP A 27 20.17 10.70 -4.61
N LEU A 28 21.21 9.95 -4.18
CA LEU A 28 21.03 8.64 -3.58
C LEU A 28 20.81 8.77 -2.08
N SER A 29 19.70 8.26 -1.60
CA SER A 29 19.36 8.13 -0.18
C SER A 29 19.32 6.65 0.19
N VAL A 30 19.80 6.33 1.40
CA VAL A 30 19.67 5.01 2.00
C VAL A 30 19.08 5.21 3.39
N THR A 31 17.94 4.59 3.63
CA THR A 31 17.24 4.62 4.92
C THR A 31 16.95 3.20 5.37
N GLY A 32 16.74 2.99 6.67
CA GLY A 32 16.40 1.67 7.16
C GLY A 32 16.11 1.66 8.65
N SER A 33 15.56 0.56 9.10
CA SER A 33 15.29 0.26 10.50
C SER A 33 15.65 -1.19 10.78
N ALA A 34 15.93 -1.49 12.05
CA ALA A 34 16.11 -2.85 12.52
C ALA A 34 15.48 -2.99 13.90
N SER A 35 14.88 -4.13 14.18
CA SER A 35 14.31 -4.49 15.47
C SER A 35 14.79 -5.87 15.92
N ILE A 36 14.87 -6.04 17.23
CA ILE A 36 15.10 -7.35 17.86
C ILE A 36 13.88 -7.62 18.74
N ASN A 37 13.22 -8.73 18.49
CA ASN A 37 12.04 -9.14 19.23
C ASN A 37 12.33 -10.40 20.02
N PHE A 38 11.73 -10.51 21.20
CA PHE A 38 11.75 -11.71 22.02
C PHE A 38 10.32 -12.17 22.27
N TYR A 39 10.02 -13.40 21.89
CA TYR A 39 8.74 -14.04 22.16
C TYR A 39 8.96 -15.26 23.06
N GLY A 40 8.18 -15.35 24.13
CA GLY A 40 8.17 -16.50 25.04
C GLY A 40 6.74 -16.85 25.44
N GLU A 41 6.36 -18.13 25.32
CA GLU A 41 5.07 -18.62 25.71
C GLU A 41 5.20 -19.57 26.91
N GLU A 42 4.40 -19.35 27.96
CA GLU A 42 4.42 -20.20 29.17
C GLU A 42 3.91 -21.61 28.83
N GLY A 43 4.69 -22.61 29.23
CA GLY A 43 4.33 -24.02 29.02
C GLY A 43 4.69 -24.63 27.67
N LYS A 44 5.37 -23.89 26.80
CA LYS A 44 5.95 -24.43 25.56
C LYS A 44 7.47 -24.33 25.58
N ASP A 45 8.15 -25.42 25.13
CA ASP A 45 9.57 -25.36 24.77
C ASP A 45 9.73 -24.58 23.46
N SER A 46 9.77 -23.25 23.57
CA SER A 46 9.75 -22.35 22.42
C SER A 46 11.11 -22.21 21.70
N GLY A 47 12.13 -22.98 22.12
CA GLY A 47 13.46 -22.91 21.52
C GLY A 47 14.10 -21.53 21.65
N ASN A 48 14.64 -20.98 20.56
CA ASN A 48 15.17 -19.63 20.53
C ASN A 48 14.04 -18.62 20.25
N GLY A 49 13.58 -17.91 21.26
CA GLY A 49 12.53 -16.89 21.13
C GLY A 49 12.98 -15.55 20.56
N TRP A 50 14.25 -15.40 20.20
CA TRP A 50 14.77 -14.17 19.61
C TRP A 50 14.62 -14.15 18.09
N THR A 51 14.08 -13.06 17.58
CA THR A 51 13.99 -12.75 16.15
C THR A 51 14.54 -11.37 15.87
N MET A 52 15.03 -11.16 14.68
CA MET A 52 15.46 -9.86 14.19
C MET A 52 14.72 -9.60 12.88
N ALA A 53 14.22 -8.39 12.72
CA ALA A 53 13.70 -7.89 11.46
C ALA A 53 14.47 -6.63 11.07
N ASP A 54 14.77 -6.45 9.79
CA ASP A 54 15.43 -5.27 9.27
C ASP A 54 14.89 -4.89 7.88
N VAL A 55 14.78 -3.59 7.66
CA VAL A 55 14.36 -3.03 6.37
C VAL A 55 15.41 -2.02 5.91
N ILE A 56 15.84 -2.11 4.66
CA ILE A 56 16.74 -1.15 4.03
C ILE A 56 16.11 -0.68 2.72
N THR A 57 15.94 0.64 2.56
CA THR A 57 15.44 1.26 1.34
C THR A 57 16.51 2.11 0.69
N PHE A 58 16.76 1.84 -0.58
CA PHE A 58 17.57 2.66 -1.48
C PHE A 58 16.63 3.49 -2.35
N SER A 59 16.85 4.80 -2.38
CA SER A 59 16.08 5.71 -3.21
C SER A 59 17.01 6.64 -3.97
N ALA A 60 16.70 6.90 -5.23
CA ALA A 60 17.42 7.88 -6.03
C ALA A 60 16.42 8.68 -6.84
N SER A 61 16.63 10.00 -7.00
CA SER A 61 15.81 10.85 -7.83
C SER A 61 16.64 11.84 -8.62
N GLN A 62 16.14 12.25 -9.77
CA GLN A 62 16.75 13.24 -10.62
C GLN A 62 15.70 14.01 -11.41
N GLU A 63 15.84 15.33 -11.47
CA GLU A 63 15.09 16.17 -12.37
C GLU A 63 15.72 16.12 -13.79
N LEU A 64 14.87 15.97 -14.80
CA LEU A 64 15.22 15.98 -16.19
C LEU A 64 15.16 17.42 -16.77
N ASP A 65 15.78 17.65 -17.92
CA ASP A 65 15.81 18.97 -18.58
C ASP A 65 14.41 19.56 -18.88
N ASN A 66 13.39 18.72 -18.95
CA ASN A 66 11.99 19.13 -19.18
C ASN A 66 11.21 19.39 -17.87
N GLY A 67 11.88 19.34 -16.71
CA GLY A 67 11.29 19.55 -15.39
C GLY A 67 10.58 18.32 -14.81
N PHE A 68 10.59 17.17 -15.48
CA PHE A 68 10.07 15.93 -14.88
C PHE A 68 11.06 15.36 -13.88
N VAL A 69 10.56 14.80 -12.80
CA VAL A 69 11.39 14.13 -11.80
C VAL A 69 11.24 12.61 -11.95
N VAL A 70 12.35 11.93 -12.21
CA VAL A 70 12.40 10.46 -12.21
C VAL A 70 12.96 9.98 -10.89
N SER A 71 12.26 9.06 -10.24
CA SER A 71 12.68 8.45 -8.99
C SER A 71 12.68 6.93 -9.10
N VAL A 72 13.59 6.28 -8.41
CA VAL A 72 13.62 4.82 -8.24
C VAL A 72 13.68 4.49 -6.76
N LYS A 73 12.97 3.44 -6.35
CA LYS A 73 12.96 2.89 -5.00
C LYS A 73 13.23 1.40 -5.05
N HIS A 74 14.05 0.91 -4.13
CA HIS A 74 14.32 -0.50 -3.94
C HIS A 74 14.39 -0.80 -2.44
N THR A 75 13.51 -1.65 -1.96
CA THR A 75 13.40 -2.04 -0.56
C THR A 75 13.80 -3.49 -0.39
N LEU A 76 14.65 -3.74 0.59
CA LEU A 76 15.02 -5.06 1.09
C LEU A 76 14.40 -5.22 2.47
N ASP A 77 13.72 -6.33 2.71
CA ASP A 77 13.21 -6.76 3.98
C ASP A 77 13.74 -8.16 4.28
N ASP A 78 14.40 -8.34 5.43
CA ASP A 78 14.98 -9.61 5.88
C ASP A 78 15.73 -10.39 4.77
N ASN A 79 16.53 -9.71 3.95
CA ASN A 79 17.32 -10.24 2.81
C ASN A 79 16.50 -10.58 1.54
N THR A 80 15.25 -10.26 1.48
CA THR A 80 14.42 -10.38 0.26
C THR A 80 14.16 -9.02 -0.37
N VAL A 81 13.87 -8.99 -1.66
CA VAL A 81 13.37 -7.79 -2.31
C VAL A 81 11.88 -7.69 -1.98
N ASP A 82 11.53 -6.66 -1.23
CA ASP A 82 10.18 -6.39 -0.77
C ASP A 82 9.48 -5.35 -1.63
N GLY A 83 10.20 -4.37 -2.16
CA GLY A 83 9.63 -3.35 -3.03
C GLY A 83 10.59 -2.88 -4.11
N ARG A 84 10.06 -2.64 -5.32
CA ARG A 84 10.84 -2.11 -6.44
C ARG A 84 9.97 -1.29 -7.36
N SER A 85 10.25 0.02 -7.47
CA SER A 85 9.46 0.90 -8.33
C SER A 85 10.30 1.97 -9.02
N MET A 86 9.76 2.49 -10.13
CA MET A 86 10.21 3.69 -10.81
C MET A 86 9.02 4.62 -10.98
N THR A 87 9.20 5.88 -10.59
CA THR A 87 8.17 6.92 -10.67
C THR A 87 8.65 8.06 -11.58
N ILE A 88 7.76 8.58 -12.40
CA ILE A 88 7.96 9.78 -13.20
C ILE A 88 6.91 10.79 -12.77
N ASP A 89 7.33 11.81 -12.04
CA ASP A 89 6.50 12.96 -11.69
C ASP A 89 6.59 14.00 -12.83
N MET A 90 5.46 14.27 -13.47
CA MET A 90 5.33 15.16 -14.59
C MET A 90 4.69 16.51 -14.21
N GLY A 91 4.67 16.84 -12.91
CA GLY A 91 4.03 18.03 -12.37
C GLY A 91 2.52 18.01 -12.61
N ASP A 92 1.99 19.08 -13.21
CA ASP A 92 0.55 19.21 -13.49
C ASP A 92 0.00 18.11 -14.42
N ASN A 93 0.88 17.38 -15.11
CA ASN A 93 0.49 16.26 -15.96
C ASN A 93 0.37 14.93 -15.21
N GLY A 94 0.50 14.96 -13.86
CA GLY A 94 0.33 13.79 -13.01
C GLY A 94 1.59 12.96 -12.82
N VAL A 95 1.43 11.82 -12.17
CA VAL A 95 2.50 10.92 -11.77
C VAL A 95 2.27 9.55 -12.38
N PHE A 96 3.28 9.02 -13.06
CA PHE A 96 3.31 7.65 -13.55
C PHE A 96 4.27 6.82 -12.69
N THR A 97 3.84 5.65 -12.26
CA THR A 97 4.67 4.70 -11.50
C THR A 97 4.61 3.32 -12.16
N PHE A 98 5.77 2.71 -12.34
CA PHE A 98 5.90 1.30 -12.63
C PHE A 98 6.43 0.60 -11.37
N ALA A 99 5.65 -0.29 -10.80
CA ALA A 99 6.01 -1.10 -9.64
C ALA A 99 6.31 -2.53 -10.10
N GLY A 100 7.58 -2.92 -10.08
CA GLY A 100 7.96 -4.28 -10.39
C GLY A 100 7.72 -5.25 -9.22
N ILE A 101 7.60 -4.73 -7.99
CA ILE A 101 7.25 -5.47 -6.77
C ILE A 101 6.61 -4.47 -5.81
N ASP A 102 5.59 -4.90 -5.08
CA ASP A 102 4.89 -4.13 -4.04
C ASP A 102 4.34 -2.80 -4.55
N GLY A 103 3.57 -2.85 -5.62
CA GLY A 103 2.78 -1.73 -6.11
C GLY A 103 1.54 -1.53 -5.24
N SER A 104 0.87 -0.39 -5.40
CA SER A 104 -0.41 -0.13 -4.78
C SER A 104 -1.46 0.04 -5.86
N SER A 105 -2.40 -0.89 -5.95
CA SER A 105 -3.56 -0.75 -6.83
C SER A 105 -4.45 0.40 -6.35
N VAL A 106 -5.25 0.96 -7.24
CA VAL A 106 -6.15 2.07 -6.86
C VAL A 106 -7.24 1.59 -5.92
N LEU A 107 -7.77 0.40 -6.17
CA LEU A 107 -8.80 -0.22 -5.35
C LEU A 107 -8.22 -0.68 -4.00
N GLY A 108 -7.12 -1.44 -4.00
CA GLY A 108 -6.46 -1.92 -2.78
C GLY A 108 -5.95 -0.79 -1.87
N ALA A 109 -5.59 0.37 -2.44
CA ALA A 109 -5.21 1.55 -1.65
C ALA A 109 -6.38 2.19 -0.87
N LYS A 110 -7.60 1.68 -1.01
CA LYS A 110 -8.80 2.17 -0.33
C LYS A 110 -9.29 1.26 0.80
N ASP A 111 -8.54 0.21 1.11
CA ASP A 111 -8.85 -0.72 2.19
C ASP A 111 -9.04 0.02 3.53
N ASP A 112 -8.08 0.82 3.94
CA ASP A 112 -8.04 1.52 5.23
C ASP A 112 -8.66 2.92 5.18
N THR A 113 -9.86 3.08 4.65
CA THR A 113 -10.49 4.40 4.54
C THR A 113 -11.41 4.76 5.69
N THR A 114 -11.86 3.78 6.48
CA THR A 114 -12.68 3.99 7.67
C THR A 114 -11.82 4.54 8.82
N PRO A 115 -12.24 5.61 9.52
CA PRO A 115 -11.45 6.22 10.57
C PRO A 115 -11.16 5.27 11.74
N THR A 116 -9.88 5.02 12.00
CA THR A 116 -9.36 4.29 13.16
C THR A 116 -8.07 4.93 13.66
N VAL A 117 -7.60 4.57 14.84
CA VAL A 117 -6.29 4.97 15.41
C VAL A 117 -5.37 3.78 15.68
N GLY A 118 -5.76 2.61 15.28
CA GLY A 118 -5.01 1.34 15.37
C GLY A 118 -5.46 0.43 14.25
N GLU A 119 -5.24 -0.86 14.40
CA GLU A 119 -5.75 -1.86 13.47
C GLU A 119 -7.28 -1.81 13.39
N GLU A 120 -7.81 -2.13 12.24
CA GLU A 120 -9.22 -2.22 11.99
C GLU A 120 -9.82 -3.45 12.69
N ALA A 121 -11.07 -3.32 13.14
CA ALA A 121 -11.77 -4.41 13.84
C ALA A 121 -11.94 -5.67 13.00
N TRP A 122 -11.94 -5.53 11.68
CA TRP A 122 -12.14 -6.62 10.74
C TRP A 122 -10.86 -7.38 10.39
N ASP A 123 -9.67 -6.84 10.65
CA ASP A 123 -8.40 -7.53 10.39
C ASP A 123 -8.21 -8.80 11.22
N ASP A 124 -8.80 -8.82 12.42
CA ASP A 124 -8.78 -9.97 13.32
C ASP A 124 -9.93 -10.97 13.10
N VAL A 125 -10.84 -10.68 12.16
CA VAL A 125 -11.98 -11.56 11.87
C VAL A 125 -11.51 -12.71 10.98
N THR A 126 -11.65 -13.94 11.45
CA THR A 126 -11.27 -15.17 10.74
C THR A 126 -12.13 -15.31 9.47
N ASP A 127 -11.52 -15.46 8.31
CA ASP A 127 -12.12 -15.50 6.98
C ASP A 127 -12.66 -14.16 6.43
N ALA A 128 -12.44 -13.05 7.13
CA ALA A 128 -12.69 -11.74 6.56
C ALA A 128 -11.63 -11.45 5.49
N THR A 129 -11.93 -11.77 4.26
CA THR A 129 -11.26 -11.14 3.15
C THR A 129 -11.87 -9.76 2.99
N GLY A 130 -11.51 -8.82 3.85
CA GLY A 130 -11.75 -7.39 3.64
C GLY A 130 -10.92 -6.85 2.48
N ALA A 131 -10.17 -7.73 1.86
CA ALA A 131 -9.35 -7.44 0.71
C ALA A 131 -10.25 -7.07 -0.46
N LEU A 132 -10.32 -5.81 -0.72
CA LEU A 132 -10.78 -5.32 -2.01
C LEU A 132 -9.90 -5.99 -3.07
N GLY A 133 -10.52 -6.78 -3.94
CA GLY A 133 -9.84 -7.44 -5.05
C GLY A 133 -9.27 -6.43 -6.03
N GLY A 134 -8.21 -5.78 -5.64
CA GLY A 134 -7.47 -4.87 -6.51
C GLY A 134 -6.54 -5.63 -7.45
N ALA A 135 -6.03 -4.95 -8.47
CA ALA A 135 -5.03 -5.49 -9.37
C ALA A 135 -3.81 -6.02 -8.61
N SER A 136 -3.12 -7.01 -9.15
CA SER A 136 -1.87 -7.52 -8.59
C SER A 136 -0.88 -6.38 -8.29
N THR A 137 -0.08 -6.52 -7.25
CA THR A 137 0.89 -5.51 -6.83
C THR A 137 2.23 -5.61 -7.57
N ASN A 138 2.44 -6.65 -8.41
CA ASN A 138 3.66 -6.84 -9.18
C ASN A 138 3.48 -6.46 -10.64
N ASP A 139 4.54 -5.94 -11.23
CA ASP A 139 4.62 -5.49 -12.64
C ASP A 139 3.50 -4.52 -13.05
N MET A 140 3.03 -3.74 -12.09
CA MET A 140 1.91 -2.83 -12.20
C MET A 140 2.33 -1.45 -12.73
N MET A 141 1.53 -0.91 -13.63
CA MET A 141 1.56 0.48 -14.09
C MET A 141 0.45 1.26 -13.38
N ASN A 142 0.82 2.33 -12.71
CA ASN A 142 -0.13 3.23 -12.04
C ASN A 142 0.05 4.65 -12.58
N TYR A 143 -1.04 5.35 -12.81
CA TYR A 143 -1.05 6.77 -13.12
C TYR A 143 -2.06 7.49 -12.25
N SER A 144 -1.65 8.61 -11.65
CA SER A 144 -2.52 9.46 -10.87
C SER A 144 -2.34 10.94 -11.24
N ASN A 145 -3.42 11.71 -11.09
CA ASN A 145 -3.38 13.15 -11.30
C ASN A 145 -4.30 13.86 -10.30
N SER A 146 -3.73 14.79 -9.54
CA SER A 146 -4.42 15.64 -8.55
C SER A 146 -4.44 17.13 -8.94
N SER A 147 -3.99 17.47 -10.15
CA SER A 147 -3.83 18.85 -10.60
C SER A 147 -4.94 19.32 -11.55
N LEU A 148 -5.80 18.41 -12.02
CA LEU A 148 -6.85 18.74 -12.99
C LEU A 148 -7.95 19.63 -12.42
N ILE A 149 -8.35 19.35 -11.18
CA ILE A 149 -9.37 20.09 -10.43
C ILE A 149 -8.90 20.12 -8.99
N ASP A 150 -8.97 21.27 -8.35
CA ASP A 150 -8.60 21.42 -6.96
C ASP A 150 -9.41 20.48 -6.05
N GLY A 151 -8.72 19.74 -5.20
CA GLY A 151 -9.28 18.72 -4.33
C GLY A 151 -9.61 17.37 -5.00
N LEU A 152 -9.56 17.25 -6.34
CA LEU A 152 -9.85 15.99 -7.05
C LEU A 152 -8.56 15.24 -7.39
N THR A 153 -8.48 13.97 -6.99
CA THR A 153 -7.47 13.02 -7.45
C THR A 153 -8.13 11.94 -8.31
N LEU A 154 -7.59 11.70 -9.49
CA LEU A 154 -7.95 10.57 -10.36
C LEU A 154 -6.77 9.61 -10.42
N ALA A 155 -7.06 8.31 -10.41
CA ALA A 155 -6.03 7.28 -10.52
C ALA A 155 -6.52 6.09 -11.35
N VAL A 156 -5.56 5.44 -12.03
CA VAL A 156 -5.77 4.17 -12.76
C VAL A 156 -4.55 3.28 -12.52
N ALA A 157 -4.77 1.99 -12.40
CA ALA A 157 -3.72 0.98 -12.35
C ALA A 157 -4.00 -0.12 -13.37
N TYR A 158 -2.93 -0.72 -13.89
CA TYR A 158 -2.99 -1.77 -14.89
C TYR A 158 -1.85 -2.75 -14.69
N VAL A 159 -2.19 -4.02 -14.67
CA VAL A 159 -1.22 -5.12 -14.68
C VAL A 159 -1.41 -5.90 -15.97
N PRO A 160 -0.39 -5.98 -16.84
CA PRO A 160 -0.49 -6.73 -18.07
C PRO A 160 -0.54 -8.24 -17.80
N SER A 161 -1.20 -8.97 -18.70
CA SER A 161 -1.19 -10.44 -18.67
C SER A 161 0.23 -11.00 -18.78
N GLU A 162 0.51 -12.07 -18.05
CA GLU A 162 1.79 -12.77 -18.19
C GLU A 162 1.83 -13.62 -19.46
N LEU A 163 3.00 -13.65 -20.13
CA LEU A 163 3.19 -14.40 -21.38
C LEU A 163 3.28 -15.92 -21.17
N THR A 164 3.43 -16.38 -19.94
CA THR A 164 3.75 -17.78 -19.61
C THR A 164 2.66 -18.48 -18.80
N THR A 165 1.69 -17.75 -18.30
CA THR A 165 0.53 -18.23 -17.54
C THR A 165 -0.75 -17.91 -18.31
N GLU A 166 -1.86 -18.54 -17.97
CA GLU A 166 -3.18 -18.22 -18.52
C GLU A 166 -3.81 -17.00 -17.80
N GLU A 167 -3.03 -16.26 -16.98
CA GLU A 167 -3.46 -15.06 -16.30
C GLU A 167 -3.75 -13.95 -17.29
N GLU A 168 -4.90 -13.32 -17.14
CA GLU A 168 -5.32 -12.17 -17.93
C GLU A 168 -4.84 -10.85 -17.29
N SER A 169 -5.01 -9.75 -18.00
CA SER A 169 -4.65 -8.44 -17.47
C SER A 169 -5.66 -7.99 -16.41
N SER A 170 -5.17 -7.33 -15.38
CA SER A 170 -5.99 -6.70 -14.34
C SER A 170 -5.94 -5.18 -14.43
N PHE A 171 -7.02 -4.50 -14.06
CA PHE A 171 -7.03 -3.05 -14.01
C PHE A 171 -7.97 -2.55 -12.91
N ASP A 172 -7.65 -1.40 -12.37
CA ASP A 172 -8.52 -0.65 -11.49
C ASP A 172 -8.41 0.87 -11.71
N TYR A 173 -9.42 1.60 -11.29
CA TYR A 173 -9.48 3.04 -11.39
C TYR A 173 -10.34 3.65 -10.29
N GLY A 174 -10.08 4.91 -9.98
CA GLY A 174 -10.82 5.59 -8.92
C GLY A 174 -10.70 7.09 -8.97
N ALA A 175 -11.55 7.70 -8.18
CA ALA A 175 -11.58 9.13 -7.94
C ALA A 175 -11.76 9.41 -6.45
N GLU A 176 -11.05 10.39 -5.94
CA GLU A 176 -11.20 10.91 -4.60
C GLU A 176 -11.33 12.44 -4.65
N TYR A 177 -12.29 12.98 -3.93
CA TYR A 177 -12.49 14.42 -3.83
C TYR A 177 -12.45 14.86 -2.37
N THR A 178 -11.55 15.78 -2.06
CA THR A 178 -11.41 16.39 -0.73
C THR A 178 -11.75 17.86 -0.80
N THR A 179 -12.70 18.29 0.02
CA THR A 179 -13.10 19.70 0.15
C THR A 179 -12.24 20.44 1.16
N ASP A 180 -12.17 21.78 1.06
CA ASP A 180 -11.54 22.65 2.07
C ASP A 180 -12.17 22.48 3.47
N GLY A 181 -13.40 22.01 3.54
CA GLY A 181 -14.12 21.75 4.79
C GLY A 181 -13.79 20.43 5.47
N GLY A 182 -12.83 19.65 4.94
CA GLY A 182 -12.40 18.39 5.52
C GLY A 182 -13.29 17.18 5.19
N LEU A 183 -14.23 17.31 4.24
CA LEU A 183 -14.96 16.17 3.68
C LEU A 183 -14.14 15.54 2.56
N THR A 184 -13.88 14.24 2.67
CA THR A 184 -13.32 13.42 1.60
C THR A 184 -14.36 12.38 1.17
N VAL A 185 -14.57 12.23 -0.12
CA VAL A 185 -15.40 11.17 -0.72
C VAL A 185 -14.59 10.51 -1.82
N GLY A 186 -14.58 9.18 -1.85
CA GLY A 186 -13.85 8.44 -2.87
C GLY A 186 -14.63 7.23 -3.36
N VAL A 187 -14.35 6.86 -4.60
CA VAL A 187 -14.87 5.67 -5.27
C VAL A 187 -13.72 5.03 -6.04
N ALA A 188 -13.64 3.70 -5.99
CA ALA A 188 -12.78 2.94 -6.88
C ALA A 188 -13.48 1.67 -7.35
N MET A 189 -13.07 1.18 -8.50
CA MET A 189 -13.55 -0.07 -9.11
C MET A 189 -12.40 -0.74 -9.82
N GLY A 190 -12.43 -2.06 -9.90
CA GLY A 190 -11.39 -2.81 -10.60
C GLY A 190 -11.76 -4.25 -10.85
N GLU A 191 -10.98 -4.85 -11.73
CA GLU A 191 -11.06 -6.25 -12.12
C GLU A 191 -9.69 -6.88 -11.92
N ASN A 192 -9.64 -7.95 -11.15
CA ASN A 192 -8.44 -8.73 -10.90
C ASN A 192 -8.56 -10.11 -11.54
N ASN A 193 -7.70 -10.38 -12.52
CA ASN A 193 -7.64 -11.62 -13.29
C ASN A 193 -6.34 -12.40 -12.99
N ALA A 194 -5.81 -12.29 -11.77
CA ALA A 194 -4.57 -12.93 -11.36
C ALA A 194 -4.67 -14.47 -11.29
N ASP A 195 -5.87 -15.02 -11.37
CA ASP A 195 -6.10 -16.48 -11.44
C ASP A 195 -6.90 -16.78 -12.70
N ALA A 196 -6.40 -17.70 -13.53
CA ALA A 196 -6.99 -18.05 -14.83
C ALA A 196 -8.45 -18.58 -14.74
N ASP A 197 -8.89 -18.99 -13.57
CA ASP A 197 -10.22 -19.55 -13.33
C ASP A 197 -11.11 -18.67 -12.45
N ALA A 198 -10.66 -17.46 -12.06
CA ALA A 198 -11.40 -16.60 -11.14
C ALA A 198 -11.14 -15.10 -11.37
N THR A 199 -11.98 -14.50 -12.19
CA THR A 199 -12.09 -13.03 -12.22
C THR A 199 -12.74 -12.55 -10.93
N ILE A 200 -12.19 -11.49 -10.36
CA ILE A 200 -12.72 -10.81 -9.19
C ILE A 200 -13.00 -9.37 -9.56
N ASP A 201 -14.26 -8.98 -9.49
CA ASP A 201 -14.70 -7.59 -9.61
C ASP A 201 -14.79 -6.96 -8.22
N GLY A 202 -14.15 -5.82 -8.04
CA GLY A 202 -14.18 -5.08 -6.79
C GLY A 202 -14.71 -3.67 -6.96
N SER A 203 -15.49 -3.20 -6.01
CA SER A 203 -15.90 -1.81 -5.94
C SER A 203 -15.89 -1.27 -4.50
N ILE A 204 -15.61 0.02 -4.35
CA ILE A 204 -15.65 0.70 -3.06
C ILE A 204 -16.20 2.11 -3.21
N LEU A 205 -17.03 2.49 -2.26
CA LEU A 205 -17.44 3.87 -2.00
C LEU A 205 -17.18 4.19 -0.54
N TYR A 206 -16.47 5.27 -0.28
CA TYR A 206 -16.24 5.73 1.08
C TYR A 206 -16.39 7.24 1.22
N GLY A 207 -16.63 7.66 2.44
CA GLY A 207 -16.62 9.06 2.82
C GLY A 207 -16.13 9.24 4.24
N LYS A 208 -15.29 10.25 4.46
CA LYS A 208 -14.85 10.65 5.79
C LYS A 208 -14.87 12.16 5.93
N MET A 209 -15.14 12.62 7.14
CA MET A 209 -15.23 14.05 7.44
C MET A 209 -14.52 14.36 8.76
N VAL A 210 -13.67 15.38 8.71
CA VAL A 210 -13.08 15.98 9.91
C VAL A 210 -14.07 16.97 10.50
N VAL A 211 -14.44 16.77 11.76
CA VAL A 211 -15.42 17.60 12.49
C VAL A 211 -14.73 18.34 13.64
N GLY A 212 -14.60 19.65 13.47
CA GLY A 212 -13.74 20.45 14.35
C GLY A 212 -12.26 20.02 14.17
N ASP A 213 -11.47 20.18 15.23
CA ASP A 213 -10.04 19.90 15.19
C ASP A 213 -9.69 18.49 15.72
N ALA A 214 -10.69 17.71 16.18
CA ALA A 214 -10.43 16.54 16.97
C ALA A 214 -11.15 15.26 16.51
N PHE A 215 -12.27 15.37 15.81
CA PHE A 215 -13.04 14.19 15.41
C PHE A 215 -12.89 13.91 13.91
N THR A 216 -12.78 12.63 13.56
CA THR A 216 -12.99 12.18 12.19
C THR A 216 -14.08 11.11 12.21
N ILE A 217 -15.08 11.25 11.38
CA ILE A 217 -16.14 10.27 11.18
C ILE A 217 -16.12 9.79 9.75
N GLY A 218 -16.46 8.52 9.50
CA GLY A 218 -16.47 7.99 8.14
C GLY A 218 -17.21 6.67 8.02
N ALA A 219 -17.45 6.32 6.77
CA ALA A 219 -18.08 5.07 6.39
C ALA A 219 -17.50 4.57 5.08
N THR A 220 -17.46 3.26 4.93
CA THR A 220 -16.99 2.55 3.75
C THR A 220 -18.00 1.46 3.39
N ILE A 221 -18.27 1.30 2.12
CA ILE A 221 -19.07 0.22 1.54
C ILE A 221 -18.26 -0.34 0.39
N SER A 222 -18.07 -1.66 0.35
CA SER A 222 -17.41 -2.32 -0.77
C SER A 222 -18.11 -3.63 -1.12
N GLU A 223 -17.98 -3.99 -2.39
CA GLU A 223 -18.47 -5.24 -2.97
C GLU A 223 -17.29 -5.96 -3.61
N HIS A 224 -17.25 -7.26 -3.44
CA HIS A 224 -16.27 -8.15 -4.00
C HIS A 224 -17.00 -9.31 -4.63
N ASP A 225 -17.11 -9.30 -5.96
CA ASP A 225 -17.80 -10.30 -6.75
C ASP A 225 -16.75 -11.22 -7.41
N SER A 226 -16.89 -12.51 -7.24
CA SER A 226 -15.96 -13.50 -7.79
C SER A 226 -16.68 -14.45 -8.72
N GLU A 227 -16.10 -14.73 -9.89
CA GLU A 227 -16.61 -15.80 -10.78
C GLU A 227 -16.52 -17.19 -10.15
N THR A 228 -15.74 -17.33 -9.08
CA THR A 228 -15.75 -18.57 -8.29
C THR A 228 -17.03 -18.62 -7.47
N ALA A 229 -17.84 -19.64 -7.66
CA ALA A 229 -19.10 -19.81 -6.96
C ALA A 229 -18.93 -19.65 -5.43
N ASN A 230 -19.81 -18.85 -4.84
CA ASN A 230 -19.90 -18.61 -3.41
C ASN A 230 -18.69 -17.86 -2.78
N ALA A 231 -18.03 -16.97 -3.52
CA ALA A 231 -16.95 -16.16 -2.99
C ALA A 231 -17.26 -14.64 -2.93
N ASP A 232 -18.52 -14.27 -3.20
CA ASP A 232 -18.96 -12.89 -3.15
C ASP A 232 -19.08 -12.40 -1.71
N VAL A 233 -18.66 -11.15 -1.47
CA VAL A 233 -18.66 -10.53 -0.15
C VAL A 233 -19.11 -9.07 -0.25
N ASP A 234 -20.17 -8.74 0.47
CA ASP A 234 -20.56 -7.37 0.73
C ASP A 234 -19.96 -6.91 2.06
N PHE A 235 -19.26 -5.79 2.04
CA PHE A 235 -18.64 -5.20 3.22
C PHE A 235 -19.14 -3.80 3.49
N GLN A 236 -19.37 -3.50 4.77
CA GLN A 236 -19.64 -2.14 5.22
C GLN A 236 -18.94 -1.87 6.56
N ALA A 237 -18.39 -0.67 6.70
CA ALA A 237 -17.74 -0.24 7.93
C ALA A 237 -18.10 1.21 8.27
N TYR A 238 -18.16 1.51 9.56
CA TYR A 238 -18.37 2.83 10.11
C TYR A 238 -17.38 3.09 11.21
N GLY A 239 -16.76 4.26 11.23
CA GLY A 239 -15.74 4.61 12.19
C GLY A 239 -15.84 6.03 12.70
N VAL A 240 -15.38 6.22 13.92
CA VAL A 240 -15.11 7.52 14.50
C VAL A 240 -13.76 7.48 15.22
N SER A 241 -12.91 8.45 14.95
CA SER A 241 -11.69 8.68 15.70
C SER A 241 -11.73 10.06 16.38
N PHE A 242 -11.05 10.14 17.53
CA PHE A 242 -10.98 11.34 18.36
C PHE A 242 -9.55 11.56 18.85
N ALA A 243 -8.93 12.65 18.42
CA ALA A 243 -7.65 13.11 18.95
C ALA A 243 -7.89 13.90 20.25
N ALA A 244 -7.75 13.22 21.39
CA ALA A 244 -7.98 13.84 22.70
C ALA A 244 -6.85 14.79 23.10
N SER A 245 -5.61 14.51 22.66
CA SER A 245 -4.43 15.35 22.81
C SER A 245 -3.39 15.00 21.72
N GLU A 246 -2.22 15.65 21.75
CA GLU A 246 -1.09 15.29 20.87
C GLU A 246 -0.53 13.87 21.16
N GLU A 247 -0.83 13.31 22.33
CA GLU A 247 -0.28 12.05 22.83
C GLU A 247 -1.38 10.97 23.02
N LEU A 248 -2.66 11.31 22.80
CA LEU A 248 -3.77 10.40 23.04
C LEU A 248 -4.83 10.51 21.96
N SER A 249 -5.06 9.43 21.26
CA SER A 249 -6.15 9.27 20.31
C SER A 249 -6.98 8.03 20.64
N LEU A 250 -8.26 8.10 20.34
CA LEU A 250 -9.23 7.03 20.57
C LEU A 250 -10.01 6.77 19.28
N SER A 251 -10.39 5.54 19.01
CA SER A 251 -11.35 5.22 17.96
C SER A 251 -12.35 4.15 18.34
N LEU A 252 -13.47 4.20 17.65
CA LEU A 252 -14.51 3.17 17.67
C LEU A 252 -14.89 2.89 16.23
N ASN A 253 -14.85 1.63 15.82
CA ASN A 253 -15.32 1.20 14.51
C ASN A 253 -16.18 -0.05 14.61
N VAL A 254 -17.05 -0.22 13.62
CA VAL A 254 -17.88 -1.41 13.45
C VAL A 254 -17.88 -1.78 11.99
N SER A 255 -17.92 -3.08 11.70
CA SER A 255 -18.06 -3.60 10.34
C SER A 255 -19.02 -4.76 10.28
N SER A 256 -19.54 -5.03 9.09
CA SER A 256 -20.29 -6.21 8.71
C SER A 256 -19.76 -6.76 7.41
N HIS A 257 -19.61 -8.09 7.35
CA HIS A 257 -19.29 -8.86 6.14
C HIS A 257 -20.45 -9.81 5.90
N ASP A 258 -21.12 -9.64 4.79
CA ASP A 258 -22.22 -10.48 4.34
C ASP A 258 -21.69 -11.37 3.21
N TYR A 259 -21.68 -12.67 3.42
CA TYR A 259 -21.17 -13.69 2.47
C TYR A 259 -22.31 -14.34 1.72
N GLU A 260 -22.23 -14.44 0.39
CA GLU A 260 -23.16 -15.26 -0.40
C GLU A 260 -22.97 -16.76 -0.20
N ASP A 261 -21.82 -17.18 0.34
CA ASP A 261 -21.52 -18.57 0.62
C ASP A 261 -22.36 -19.09 1.79
N ALA A 262 -23.26 -20.05 1.50
CA ALA A 262 -24.11 -20.68 2.51
C ALA A 262 -23.33 -21.47 3.60
N ASP A 263 -22.07 -21.79 3.37
CA ASP A 263 -21.19 -22.47 4.32
C ASP A 263 -20.38 -21.47 5.19
N LYS A 264 -20.37 -20.18 4.83
CA LYS A 264 -19.83 -19.08 5.63
C LYS A 264 -20.93 -18.41 6.42
N GLN A 265 -20.57 -17.84 7.54
CA GLN A 265 -21.49 -17.02 8.36
C GLN A 265 -21.14 -15.56 8.20
N ASP A 266 -22.17 -14.72 8.08
CA ASP A 266 -21.98 -13.27 8.17
C ASP A 266 -21.24 -12.90 9.46
N GLN A 267 -20.34 -11.95 9.37
CA GLN A 267 -19.45 -11.58 10.45
C GLN A 267 -19.55 -10.10 10.77
N ASP A 268 -19.82 -9.80 12.03
CA ASP A 268 -19.80 -8.42 12.55
C ASP A 268 -18.58 -8.24 13.44
N ALA A 269 -17.90 -7.11 13.32
CA ALA A 269 -16.80 -6.75 14.18
C ALA A 269 -17.03 -5.39 14.88
N LEU A 270 -16.47 -5.27 16.08
CA LEU A 270 -16.46 -4.04 16.87
C LEU A 270 -15.04 -3.80 17.38
N GLY A 271 -14.42 -2.72 16.97
CA GLY A 271 -13.09 -2.29 17.40
C GLY A 271 -13.12 -1.07 18.29
N ILE A 272 -12.30 -1.09 19.34
CA ILE A 272 -12.01 0.07 20.19
C ILE A 272 -10.49 0.17 20.27
N SER A 273 -9.92 1.25 19.79
CA SER A 273 -8.47 1.45 19.78
C SER A 273 -8.07 2.69 20.56
N VAL A 274 -6.91 2.62 21.19
CA VAL A 274 -6.27 3.70 21.96
C VAL A 274 -4.82 3.79 21.52
N ALA A 275 -4.39 4.93 21.04
CA ALA A 275 -3.02 5.19 20.61
C ALA A 275 -2.45 6.48 21.24
#